data_309df7969f292d2b038cc07e8e16554f
#
_entry.id   309df7969f292d2b038cc07e8e16554f
#
_cell.length_a   1.000
_cell.length_b   1.000
_cell.length_c   1.000
_cell.angle_alpha   90.00
_cell.angle_beta   90.00
_cell.angle_gamma   90.00
#
_symmetry.space_group_name_H-M   'P 1'
#
loop_
_entity.id
_entity.type
_entity.pdbx_description
1 polymer ?
#
loop_
_entity_poly.entity_id
_entity_poly.type
_entity_poly.pdbx_seq_one_letter_code
_entity_poly.pdbx_strand_id
1 'polypeptide(L)'
;GINADQVDYLNLHGTATTHNDAMESLAVQAIFPHGVPCSSSKPMIGHTLGAAGALEAAFCWLTLSAYNPQQLLPPHLWDGQADPALPALNLVQPGTQLSSSRPRRLMSNSFAFGGNNISLLLGDEMSEEHGEMPGEHP
;
A
#
# COMPACT_ATOMS: atom_id res chain seq x y z
N GLY A 1 18.25 4.75 -0.94
CA GLY A 1 16.99 4.47 -1.63
C GLY A 1 16.58 3.03 -1.42
N ILE A 2 15.35 2.68 -1.76
CA ILE A 2 14.85 1.32 -1.77
C ILE A 2 14.55 0.87 -3.20
N ASN A 3 14.58 -0.43 -3.44
CA ASN A 3 14.19 -1.02 -4.71
C ASN A 3 12.69 -1.36 -4.69
N ALA A 4 12.09 -1.54 -5.87
CA ALA A 4 10.67 -1.89 -6.00
C ALA A 4 10.31 -3.22 -5.30
N ASP A 5 11.20 -4.22 -5.33
CA ASP A 5 11.04 -5.51 -4.68
C ASP A 5 11.02 -5.45 -3.13
N GLN A 6 11.35 -4.29 -2.57
CA GLN A 6 11.30 -4.03 -1.13
C GLN A 6 9.98 -3.38 -0.68
N VAL A 7 9.02 -3.18 -1.59
CA VAL A 7 7.67 -2.69 -1.27
C VAL A 7 6.75 -3.89 -1.07
N ASP A 8 6.18 -4.01 0.12
CA ASP A 8 5.35 -5.15 0.51
C ASP A 8 3.88 -4.99 0.11
N TYR A 9 3.44 -3.75 -0.06
CA TYR A 9 2.06 -3.44 -0.44
C TYR A 9 1.96 -2.05 -1.07
N LEU A 10 1.05 -1.92 -2.05
CA LEU A 10 0.73 -0.67 -2.72
C LEU A 10 -0.76 -0.34 -2.58
N ASN A 11 -1.08 0.77 -1.91
CA ASN A 11 -2.40 1.37 -1.99
C ASN A 11 -2.51 2.17 -3.29
N LEU A 12 -3.38 1.72 -4.19
CA LEU A 12 -3.61 2.33 -5.49
C LEU A 12 -4.42 3.61 -5.36
N HIS A 13 -4.16 4.59 -6.22
CA HIS A 13 -5.09 5.70 -6.40
C HIS A 13 -6.47 5.18 -6.84
N GLY A 14 -6.53 4.29 -7.81
CA GLY A 14 -7.65 3.39 -8.13
C GLY A 14 -9.03 4.04 -8.07
N THR A 15 -9.33 4.97 -8.98
CA THR A 15 -10.57 5.77 -8.98
C THR A 15 -11.74 5.12 -9.72
N ALA A 16 -11.55 3.95 -10.30
CA ALA A 16 -12.50 3.28 -11.19
C ALA A 16 -12.88 4.13 -12.43
N THR A 17 -11.94 4.94 -12.90
CA THR A 17 -12.08 5.67 -14.16
C THR A 17 -11.17 5.07 -15.22
N THR A 18 -11.66 4.97 -16.45
CA THR A 18 -10.94 4.33 -17.57
C THR A 18 -9.51 4.87 -17.74
N HIS A 19 -9.34 6.18 -17.69
CA HIS A 19 -8.03 6.80 -17.89
C HIS A 19 -7.07 6.57 -16.72
N ASN A 20 -7.54 6.71 -15.48
CA ASN A 20 -6.69 6.50 -14.32
C ASN A 20 -6.28 5.03 -14.22
N ASP A 21 -7.23 4.12 -14.33
CA ASP A 21 -6.96 2.70 -14.09
C ASP A 21 -6.05 2.12 -15.18
N ALA A 22 -6.20 2.57 -16.43
CA ALA A 22 -5.28 2.21 -17.51
C ALA A 22 -3.87 2.75 -17.26
N MET A 23 -3.74 4.02 -16.95
CA MET A 23 -2.45 4.66 -16.67
C MET A 23 -1.76 4.04 -15.45
N GLU A 24 -2.49 3.87 -14.35
CA GLU A 24 -1.93 3.34 -13.12
C GLU A 24 -1.52 1.86 -13.25
N SER A 25 -2.33 1.04 -13.94
CA SER A 25 -2.00 -0.37 -14.19
C SER A 25 -0.70 -0.52 -14.98
N LEU A 26 -0.51 0.30 -16.01
CA LEU A 26 0.73 0.31 -16.80
C LEU A 26 1.92 0.76 -15.97
N ALA A 27 1.76 1.82 -15.17
CA ALA A 27 2.82 2.33 -14.31
C ALA A 27 3.24 1.29 -13.24
N VAL A 28 2.25 0.64 -12.60
CA VAL A 28 2.51 -0.43 -11.61
C VAL A 28 3.25 -1.59 -12.25
N GLN A 29 2.81 -2.06 -13.43
CA GLN A 29 3.51 -3.15 -14.13
C GLN A 29 4.96 -2.77 -14.49
N ALA A 30 5.19 -1.53 -14.92
CA ALA A 30 6.53 -1.06 -15.29
C ALA A 30 7.49 -0.98 -14.10
N ILE A 31 6.99 -0.55 -12.93
CA ILE A 31 7.80 -0.38 -11.71
C ILE A 31 7.96 -1.70 -10.95
N PHE A 32 6.92 -2.54 -10.95
CA PHE A 32 6.87 -3.81 -10.23
C PHE A 32 6.70 -4.99 -11.21
N PRO A 33 7.71 -5.30 -12.03
CA PRO A 33 7.59 -6.33 -13.08
C PRO A 33 7.33 -7.74 -12.54
N HIS A 34 7.62 -7.99 -11.26
CA HIS A 34 7.34 -9.25 -10.57
C HIS A 34 6.03 -9.20 -9.76
N GLY A 35 5.28 -8.09 -9.86
CA GLY A 35 4.06 -7.83 -9.10
C GLY A 35 4.34 -7.26 -7.70
N VAL A 36 3.34 -6.60 -7.16
CA VAL A 36 3.27 -6.12 -5.78
C VAL A 36 1.84 -6.31 -5.29
N PRO A 37 1.60 -6.84 -4.07
CA PRO A 37 0.25 -6.87 -3.51
C PRO A 37 -0.34 -5.47 -3.51
N CYS A 38 -1.51 -5.26 -4.10
CA CYS A 38 -2.08 -3.92 -4.23
C CYS A 38 -3.61 -3.93 -4.09
N SER A 39 -4.15 -2.81 -3.64
CA SER A 39 -5.60 -2.60 -3.60
C SER A 39 -5.96 -1.12 -3.61
N SER A 40 -7.21 -0.81 -3.97
CA SER A 40 -7.81 0.50 -3.72
C SER A 40 -8.82 0.39 -2.60
N SER A 41 -8.82 1.36 -1.68
CA SER A 41 -9.83 1.48 -0.63
C SER A 41 -11.12 2.15 -1.12
N LYS A 42 -11.10 2.79 -2.28
CA LYS A 42 -12.23 3.57 -2.80
C LYS A 42 -13.53 2.78 -3.05
N PRO A 43 -13.50 1.49 -3.40
CA PRO A 43 -14.75 0.70 -3.44
C PRO A 43 -15.49 0.63 -2.10
N MET A 44 -14.77 0.79 -0.97
CA MET A 44 -15.35 0.73 0.38
C MET A 44 -15.79 2.09 0.92
N ILE A 45 -15.03 3.16 0.59
CA ILE A 45 -15.21 4.47 1.24
C ILE A 45 -15.58 5.59 0.27
N GLY A 46 -15.56 5.35 -1.04
CA GLY A 46 -15.68 6.38 -2.06
C GLY A 46 -14.40 7.19 -2.26
N HIS A 47 -14.44 8.08 -3.24
CA HIS A 47 -13.35 9.02 -3.50
C HIS A 47 -13.54 10.28 -2.68
N THR A 48 -12.82 10.44 -1.59
CA THR A 48 -12.94 11.55 -0.64
C THR A 48 -12.19 12.82 -1.08
N LEU A 49 -11.80 12.91 -2.35
CA LEU A 49 -11.16 14.08 -2.99
C LEU A 49 -9.91 14.56 -2.21
N GLY A 50 -9.93 15.76 -1.67
CA GLY A 50 -8.80 16.34 -0.93
C GLY A 50 -8.38 15.58 0.32
N ALA A 51 -9.26 14.76 0.89
CA ALA A 51 -8.94 13.91 2.04
C ALA A 51 -8.42 12.52 1.65
N ALA A 52 -8.50 12.13 0.36
CA ALA A 52 -8.20 10.75 -0.08
C ALA A 52 -6.77 10.33 0.28
N GLY A 53 -5.77 11.13 -0.07
CA GLY A 53 -4.38 10.78 0.21
C GLY A 53 -4.07 10.63 1.69
N ALA A 54 -4.67 11.47 2.55
CA ALA A 54 -4.48 11.38 4.00
C ALA A 54 -5.13 10.11 4.58
N LEU A 55 -6.34 9.75 4.13
CA LEU A 55 -7.02 8.53 4.56
C LEU A 55 -6.27 7.28 4.10
N GLU A 56 -5.81 7.24 2.88
CA GLU A 56 -5.07 6.12 2.31
C GLU A 56 -3.70 5.95 2.99
N ALA A 57 -3.03 7.04 3.33
CA ALA A 57 -1.82 7.01 4.16
C ALA A 57 -2.12 6.48 5.58
N ALA A 58 -3.25 6.87 6.18
CA ALA A 58 -3.67 6.36 7.48
C ALA A 58 -3.97 4.85 7.43
N PHE A 59 -4.57 4.33 6.35
CA PHE A 59 -4.76 2.89 6.18
C PHE A 59 -3.43 2.13 6.08
N CYS A 60 -2.45 2.66 5.35
CA CYS A 60 -1.11 2.09 5.31
C CYS A 60 -0.45 2.09 6.71
N TRP A 61 -0.57 3.19 7.45
CA TRP A 61 -0.07 3.27 8.81
C TRP A 61 -0.75 2.28 9.74
N LEU A 62 -2.09 2.18 9.70
CA LEU A 62 -2.85 1.20 10.49
C LEU A 62 -2.45 -0.24 10.15
N THR A 63 -2.19 -0.53 8.88
CA THR A 63 -1.74 -1.86 8.42
C THR A 63 -0.41 -2.26 9.06
N LEU A 64 0.51 -1.30 9.25
CA LEU A 64 1.80 -1.52 9.91
C LEU A 64 1.71 -1.54 11.44
N SER A 65 0.67 -0.98 12.01
CA SER A 65 0.55 -0.73 13.45
C SER A 65 0.17 -1.97 14.26
N ALA A 66 0.29 -1.86 15.58
CA ALA A 66 -0.17 -2.88 16.54
C ALA A 66 -1.70 -3.06 16.55
N TYR A 67 -2.47 -2.15 15.94
CA TYR A 67 -3.92 -2.29 15.77
C TYR A 67 -4.31 -3.34 14.73
N ASN A 68 -3.35 -3.85 13.96
CA ASN A 68 -3.50 -4.94 13.01
C ASN A 68 -2.72 -6.20 13.46
N PRO A 69 -3.14 -6.87 14.55
CA PRO A 69 -2.40 -8.00 15.11
C PRO A 69 -2.36 -9.21 14.17
N GLN A 70 -3.31 -9.33 13.26
CA GLN A 70 -3.36 -10.39 12.25
C GLN A 70 -2.54 -10.06 11.00
N GLN A 71 -1.98 -8.86 10.92
CA GLN A 71 -1.19 -8.37 9.78
C GLN A 71 -1.94 -8.46 8.44
N LEU A 72 -3.25 -8.22 8.44
CA LEU A 72 -4.06 -8.26 7.23
C LEU A 72 -3.76 -7.07 6.33
N LEU A 73 -3.65 -7.34 5.03
CA LEU A 73 -3.60 -6.30 4.01
C LEU A 73 -5.02 -5.78 3.70
N PRO A 74 -5.18 -4.50 3.38
CA PRO A 74 -6.46 -3.97 2.90
C PRO A 74 -6.89 -4.70 1.63
N PRO A 75 -8.07 -5.33 1.60
CA PRO A 75 -8.52 -6.09 0.44
C PRO A 75 -8.98 -5.16 -0.70
N HIS A 76 -8.88 -5.65 -1.93
CA HIS A 76 -9.52 -5.01 -3.08
C HIS A 76 -10.91 -5.60 -3.28
N LEU A 77 -11.95 -4.80 -3.10
CA LEU A 77 -13.34 -5.23 -3.32
C LEU A 77 -13.74 -4.93 -4.77
N TRP A 78 -13.99 -5.99 -5.55
CA TRP A 78 -14.38 -5.90 -6.94
C TRP A 78 -15.19 -7.14 -7.34
N ASP A 79 -15.73 -7.15 -8.56
CA ASP A 79 -16.58 -8.23 -9.07
C ASP A 79 -15.81 -9.46 -9.59
N GLY A 80 -14.48 -9.42 -9.57
CA GLY A 80 -13.60 -10.47 -10.05
C GLY A 80 -13.41 -10.49 -11.57
N GLN A 81 -13.93 -9.50 -12.32
CA GLN A 81 -13.84 -9.44 -13.77
C GLN A 81 -12.69 -8.49 -14.18
N ALA A 82 -11.54 -9.07 -14.56
CA ALA A 82 -10.42 -8.29 -15.07
C ALA A 82 -10.71 -7.77 -16.49
N ASP A 83 -10.32 -6.52 -16.75
CA ASP A 83 -10.30 -5.99 -18.11
C ASP A 83 -9.09 -6.60 -18.86
N PRO A 84 -9.31 -7.38 -19.93
CA PRO A 84 -8.25 -8.02 -20.69
C PRO A 84 -7.34 -7.02 -21.45
N ALA A 85 -7.75 -5.77 -21.58
CA ALA A 85 -6.96 -4.71 -22.20
C ALA A 85 -5.93 -4.09 -21.22
N LEU A 86 -6.05 -4.37 -19.92
CA LEU A 86 -5.16 -3.84 -18.88
C LEU A 86 -4.20 -4.90 -18.36
N PRO A 87 -3.00 -4.50 -17.91
CA PRO A 87 -2.11 -5.39 -17.21
C PRO A 87 -2.76 -6.00 -15.98
N ALA A 88 -2.57 -7.30 -15.77
CA ALA A 88 -3.02 -7.96 -14.57
C ALA A 88 -2.22 -7.47 -13.35
N LEU A 89 -2.91 -6.97 -12.32
CA LEU A 89 -2.34 -6.57 -11.05
C LEU A 89 -2.53 -7.65 -10.01
N ASN A 90 -1.64 -7.72 -9.02
CA ASN A 90 -1.76 -8.61 -7.87
C ASN A 90 -2.72 -8.02 -6.83
N LEU A 91 -4.03 -8.05 -7.15
CA LEU A 91 -5.07 -7.48 -6.30
C LEU A 91 -5.27 -8.31 -5.03
N VAL A 92 -5.14 -7.66 -3.88
CA VAL A 92 -5.23 -8.29 -2.55
C VAL A 92 -6.61 -8.87 -2.31
N GLN A 93 -6.66 -10.16 -2.02
CA GLN A 93 -7.89 -10.87 -1.64
C GLN A 93 -8.14 -10.71 -0.13
N PRO A 94 -9.41 -10.79 0.32
CA PRO A 94 -9.72 -10.83 1.75
C PRO A 94 -8.93 -11.93 2.48
N GLY A 95 -8.33 -11.60 3.61
CA GLY A 95 -7.52 -12.53 4.41
C GLY A 95 -6.05 -12.62 4.03
N THR A 96 -5.61 -11.92 2.98
CA THR A 96 -4.18 -11.83 2.65
C THR A 96 -3.42 -11.11 3.76
N GLN A 97 -2.29 -11.68 4.17
CA GLN A 97 -1.45 -11.14 5.23
C GLN A 97 -0.21 -10.46 4.69
N LEU A 98 0.20 -9.40 5.37
CA LEU A 98 1.48 -8.74 5.18
C LEU A 98 2.60 -9.68 5.64
N SER A 99 3.75 -9.63 5.00
CA SER A 99 4.94 -10.36 5.44
C SER A 99 5.29 -10.04 6.90
N SER A 100 5.71 -11.06 7.65
CA SER A 100 6.19 -10.89 9.03
C SER A 100 7.64 -10.40 9.11
N SER A 101 8.40 -10.51 8.03
CA SER A 101 9.79 -10.01 7.99
C SER A 101 9.82 -8.48 8.01
N ARG A 102 10.76 -7.92 8.76
CA ARG A 102 10.97 -6.48 8.89
C ARG A 102 12.29 -6.05 8.27
N PRO A 103 12.44 -4.81 7.82
CA PRO A 103 11.43 -3.73 7.82
C PRO A 103 10.36 -3.94 6.73
N ARG A 104 9.11 -3.61 7.04
CA ARG A 104 7.98 -3.65 6.08
C ARG A 104 7.79 -2.28 5.47
N ARG A 105 7.42 -2.23 4.19
CA ARG A 105 7.26 -0.98 3.45
C ARG A 105 5.99 -0.98 2.63
N LEU A 106 5.14 -0.01 2.90
CA LEU A 106 3.88 0.18 2.21
C LEU A 106 3.92 1.50 1.45
N MET A 107 3.42 1.50 0.21
CA MET A 107 3.36 2.68 -0.63
C MET A 107 1.91 3.08 -0.86
N SER A 108 1.62 4.38 -0.90
CA SER A 108 0.31 4.92 -1.26
C SER A 108 0.46 5.90 -2.42
N ASN A 109 -0.27 5.66 -3.49
CA ASN A 109 -0.32 6.52 -4.66
C ASN A 109 -1.48 7.50 -4.59
N SER A 110 -1.22 8.75 -4.94
CA SER A 110 -2.24 9.78 -5.11
C SER A 110 -1.96 10.56 -6.39
N PHE A 111 -2.88 10.48 -7.34
CA PHE A 111 -2.82 11.20 -8.60
C PHE A 111 -3.96 12.20 -8.64
N ALA A 112 -3.65 13.48 -8.78
CA ALA A 112 -4.62 14.54 -8.59
C ALA A 112 -4.79 15.42 -9.82
N PHE A 113 -5.84 16.22 -9.77
CA PHE A 113 -6.09 17.30 -10.73
C PHE A 113 -4.88 18.25 -10.83
N GLY A 114 -4.63 18.77 -12.02
CA GLY A 114 -3.50 19.65 -12.29
C GLY A 114 -2.15 18.93 -12.46
N GLY A 115 -2.16 17.60 -12.54
CA GLY A 115 -0.94 16.80 -12.80
C GLY A 115 -0.04 16.58 -11.59
N ASN A 116 -0.53 16.83 -10.39
CA ASN A 116 0.21 16.48 -9.16
C ASN A 116 0.15 14.97 -8.94
N ASN A 117 1.32 14.34 -8.86
CA ASN A 117 1.45 12.92 -8.60
C ASN A 117 2.35 12.73 -7.37
N ILE A 118 1.87 11.98 -6.39
CA ILE A 118 2.59 11.69 -5.16
C ILE A 118 2.53 10.19 -4.89
N SER A 119 3.68 9.59 -4.59
CA SER A 119 3.77 8.26 -3.99
C SER A 119 4.41 8.40 -2.62
N LEU A 120 3.65 8.10 -1.58
CA LEU A 120 4.09 8.16 -0.20
C LEU A 120 4.54 6.77 0.24
N LEU A 121 5.75 6.67 0.79
CA LEU A 121 6.29 5.44 1.34
C LEU A 121 6.26 5.51 2.87
N LEU A 122 5.64 4.50 3.50
CA LEU A 122 5.64 4.29 4.94
C LEU A 122 6.38 2.98 5.25
N GLY A 123 7.11 2.96 6.36
CA GLY A 123 7.79 1.76 6.80
C GLY A 123 7.79 1.65 8.33
N ASP A 124 7.91 0.42 8.82
CA ASP A 124 8.26 0.20 10.21
C ASP A 124 9.78 0.00 10.32
N GLU A 125 10.36 0.58 11.34
CA GLU A 125 11.76 0.36 11.66
C GLU A 125 11.94 -0.98 12.36
N MET A 126 13.12 -1.57 12.19
CA MET A 126 13.57 -2.62 13.09
C MET A 126 13.58 -2.01 14.49
N SER A 127 12.84 -2.58 15.43
CA SER A 127 13.01 -2.19 16.83
C SER A 127 14.48 -2.43 17.18
N GLU A 128 15.24 -1.36 17.38
CA GLU A 128 16.48 -1.47 18.14
C GLU A 128 16.06 -2.02 19.51
N GLU A 129 16.51 -3.23 19.82
CA GLU A 129 16.45 -3.72 21.18
C GLU A 129 17.11 -2.63 22.04
N HIS A 130 16.32 -1.98 22.88
CA HIS A 130 16.87 -1.10 23.90
C HIS A 130 17.77 -2.00 24.75
N GLY A 131 19.09 -1.90 24.48
CA GLY A 131 20.10 -2.54 25.29
C GLY A 131 19.83 -2.13 26.73
N GLU A 132 19.62 -3.13 27.59
CA GLU A 132 19.52 -2.94 29.01
C GLU A 132 20.67 -2.03 29.47
N MET A 133 20.32 -0.87 30.00
CA MET A 133 21.29 -0.06 30.72
C MET A 133 21.88 -0.92 31.83
N PRO A 134 23.21 -1.08 31.92
CA PRO A 134 23.80 -1.80 33.03
C PRO A 134 23.41 -1.11 34.32
N GLY A 135 22.73 -1.85 35.18
CA GLY A 135 22.30 -1.35 36.49
C GLY A 135 23.51 -0.86 37.28
N GLU A 136 23.48 0.39 37.70
CA GLU A 136 24.33 0.87 38.77
C GLU A 136 23.90 0.14 40.04
N HIS A 137 24.76 -0.73 40.52
CA HIS A 137 24.66 -1.22 41.90
C HIS A 137 25.26 -0.18 42.85
N PRO A 138 24.58 0.10 43.99
CA PRO A 138 25.10 0.99 45.03
C PRO A 138 26.30 0.41 45.81
#